data_fabb13a8e56dc5fc7c2a3ca2faf4766e
#
_entry.id   fabb13a8e56dc5fc7c2a3ca2faf4766e
#
_cell.length_a   1.000
_cell.length_b   1.000
_cell.length_c   1.000
_cell.angle_alpha   90.00
_cell.angle_beta   90.00
_cell.angle_gamma   90.00
#
_symmetry.space_group_name_H-M   'P 1'
#
loop_
_entity.id
_entity.type
_entity.pdbx_description
1 polymer ?
#
loop_
_entity_poly.entity_id
_entity_poly.type
_entity_poly.pdbx_seq_one_letter_code
_entity_poly.pdbx_strand_id
1 'polypeptide(L)'
;MKFELKDVPVQFANAIRRMLLNETPTVEITDVEILENTTLMPHEVMKHRVEMLPINVRPSEEDVVRNAKLLLRVPATDDPMRLLTTDDFVVESTRTDILLKDADLGTPMFFLKLKKGETVHLTGRLKVNPMSSQVCVATYSYHVDEEKAKIDSERYEDKRLFENFHKQLSFHVNEKGRPDWFDFTVESIGVIPPKELVVGCLTILERRADAWLKAAKEGIVRESEPNVFRVTTTSEGHTLGALLQIVMYEMGMCSFVSYDVPHPLRKDMNVRFRSLEKTPEEILDAAVAKITELCRSTISTL
;
A
#
# COMPACT_ATOMS: atom_id res chain seq x y z
N MET A 1 -5.06 -0.28 -14.30
CA MET A 1 -4.55 -1.60 -14.70
C MET A 1 -5.36 -2.67 -13.98
N LYS A 2 -5.81 -3.69 -14.73
CA LYS A 2 -6.49 -4.87 -14.16
C LYS A 2 -5.66 -6.10 -14.50
N PHE A 3 -5.54 -7.05 -13.57
CA PHE A 3 -4.84 -8.31 -13.76
C PHE A 3 -5.39 -9.37 -12.80
N GLU A 4 -5.18 -10.61 -13.14
CA GLU A 4 -5.56 -11.76 -12.33
C GLU A 4 -4.31 -12.36 -11.66
N LEU A 5 -4.49 -12.82 -10.43
CA LEU A 5 -3.47 -13.49 -9.65
C LEU A 5 -4.00 -14.88 -9.25
N LYS A 6 -3.35 -15.95 -9.75
CA LYS A 6 -3.80 -17.33 -9.59
C LYS A 6 -2.78 -18.17 -8.82
N ASP A 7 -3.25 -19.23 -8.21
CA ASP A 7 -2.45 -20.23 -7.51
C ASP A 7 -1.59 -19.63 -6.36
N VAL A 8 -2.13 -18.60 -5.71
CA VAL A 8 -1.47 -17.94 -4.58
C VAL A 8 -2.38 -17.84 -3.36
N PRO A 9 -1.82 -17.83 -2.14
CA PRO A 9 -2.62 -17.66 -0.95
C PRO A 9 -3.15 -16.21 -0.83
N VAL A 10 -4.33 -16.05 -0.22
CA VAL A 10 -4.95 -14.71 0.00
C VAL A 10 -4.02 -13.75 0.75
N GLN A 11 -3.15 -14.26 1.60
CA GLN A 11 -2.16 -13.47 2.32
C GLN A 11 -1.16 -12.78 1.38
N PHE A 12 -0.78 -13.43 0.28
CA PHE A 12 0.07 -12.83 -0.74
C PHE A 12 -0.67 -11.74 -1.52
N ALA A 13 -1.92 -12.00 -1.94
CA ALA A 13 -2.76 -10.98 -2.56
C ALA A 13 -2.95 -9.76 -1.65
N ASN A 14 -3.25 -9.98 -0.36
CA ASN A 14 -3.38 -8.91 0.60
C ASN A 14 -2.04 -8.19 0.90
N ALA A 15 -0.91 -8.92 0.86
CA ALA A 15 0.41 -8.30 0.98
C ALA A 15 0.66 -7.31 -0.15
N ILE A 16 0.41 -7.69 -1.41
CA ILE A 16 0.52 -6.79 -2.57
C ILE A 16 -0.34 -5.54 -2.37
N ARG A 17 -1.63 -5.71 -2.03
CA ARG A 17 -2.53 -4.57 -1.79
C ARG A 17 -2.02 -3.64 -0.70
N ARG A 18 -1.60 -4.20 0.44
CA ARG A 18 -1.09 -3.40 1.57
C ARG A 18 0.22 -2.68 1.23
N MET A 19 1.13 -3.37 0.52
CA MET A 19 2.40 -2.79 0.06
C MET A 19 2.16 -1.62 -0.91
N LEU A 20 1.23 -1.76 -1.85
CA LEU A 20 0.86 -0.70 -2.79
C LEU A 20 0.32 0.54 -2.08
N LEU A 21 -0.46 0.38 -1.01
CA LEU A 21 -1.10 1.48 -0.31
C LEU A 21 -0.20 2.16 0.75
N ASN A 22 0.70 1.40 1.41
CA ASN A 22 1.39 1.89 2.60
C ASN A 22 2.91 1.78 2.57
N GLU A 23 3.48 1.09 1.59
CA GLU A 23 4.91 0.73 1.62
C GLU A 23 5.65 1.16 0.34
N THR A 24 4.91 1.67 -0.65
CA THR A 24 5.52 2.16 -1.90
C THR A 24 6.03 3.58 -1.68
N PRO A 25 7.33 3.85 -1.89
CA PRO A 25 7.89 5.18 -1.74
C PRO A 25 7.29 6.16 -2.74
N THR A 26 6.89 7.32 -2.25
CA THR A 26 6.35 8.42 -3.05
C THR A 26 6.91 9.75 -2.56
N VAL A 27 6.80 10.79 -3.37
CA VAL A 27 7.15 12.15 -2.95
C VAL A 27 5.89 12.85 -2.48
N GLU A 28 5.96 13.46 -1.32
CA GLU A 28 4.87 14.24 -0.74
C GLU A 28 5.34 15.62 -0.32
N ILE A 29 4.38 16.54 -0.12
CA ILE A 29 4.64 17.83 0.50
C ILE A 29 4.70 17.61 2.01
N THR A 30 5.72 18.14 2.63
CA THR A 30 5.94 18.09 4.08
C THR A 30 6.43 19.43 4.61
N ASP A 31 6.62 19.54 5.91
CA ASP A 31 7.10 20.75 6.58
C ASP A 31 6.27 21.98 6.18
N VAL A 32 4.94 21.79 6.10
CA VAL A 32 4.03 22.87 5.75
C VAL A 32 3.95 23.85 6.90
N GLU A 33 4.37 25.09 6.62
CA GLU A 33 4.26 26.23 7.55
C GLU A 33 3.19 27.20 7.05
N ILE A 34 2.23 27.51 7.90
CA ILE A 34 1.17 28.48 7.61
C ILE A 34 1.59 29.80 8.27
N LEU A 35 2.04 30.75 7.43
CA LEU A 35 2.53 32.06 7.87
C LEU A 35 1.38 33.04 8.09
N GLU A 36 0.30 32.92 7.29
CA GLU A 36 -0.90 33.74 7.41
C GLU A 36 -2.13 32.96 6.96
N ASN A 37 -3.19 32.99 7.76
CA ASN A 37 -4.47 32.40 7.41
C ASN A 37 -5.58 33.15 8.13
N THR A 38 -6.37 33.88 7.38
CA THR A 38 -7.54 34.59 7.91
C THR A 38 -8.86 33.90 7.53
N THR A 39 -8.78 32.71 6.90
CA THR A 39 -9.95 31.91 6.53
C THR A 39 -10.54 31.17 7.73
N LEU A 40 -11.74 30.64 7.57
CA LEU A 40 -12.38 29.79 8.59
C LEU A 40 -11.76 28.38 8.69
N MET A 41 -10.85 28.01 7.78
CA MET A 41 -10.24 26.69 7.80
C MET A 41 -9.14 26.62 8.89
N PRO A 42 -9.21 25.65 9.82
CA PRO A 42 -8.16 25.45 10.81
C PRO A 42 -6.81 25.13 10.14
N HIS A 43 -5.71 25.54 10.78
CA HIS A 43 -4.36 25.35 10.27
C HIS A 43 -4.04 23.87 10.01
N GLU A 44 -4.44 22.98 10.90
CA GLU A 44 -4.21 21.54 10.79
C GLU A 44 -4.90 20.95 9.56
N VAL A 45 -6.15 21.38 9.29
CA VAL A 45 -6.90 20.93 8.11
C VAL A 45 -6.28 21.47 6.83
N MET A 46 -5.87 22.74 6.84
CA MET A 46 -5.19 23.38 5.70
C MET A 46 -3.86 22.67 5.41
N LYS A 47 -3.05 22.43 6.44
CA LYS A 47 -1.80 21.69 6.34
C LYS A 47 -2.01 20.32 5.72
N HIS A 48 -2.94 19.53 6.25
CA HIS A 48 -3.26 18.21 5.73
C HIS A 48 -3.72 18.26 4.26
N ARG A 49 -4.51 19.27 3.87
CA ARG A 49 -4.92 19.44 2.46
C ARG A 49 -3.74 19.71 1.53
N VAL A 50 -2.77 20.50 1.97
CA VAL A 50 -1.53 20.75 1.21
C VAL A 50 -0.71 19.46 1.08
N GLU A 51 -0.53 18.73 2.18
CA GLU A 51 0.21 17.47 2.24
C GLU A 51 -0.43 16.39 1.34
N MET A 52 -1.75 16.47 1.08
CA MET A 52 -2.49 15.55 0.21
C MET A 52 -2.45 15.92 -1.29
N LEU A 53 -1.86 17.05 -1.67
CA LEU A 53 -1.71 17.39 -3.08
C LEU A 53 -0.74 16.42 -3.77
N PRO A 54 -1.12 15.82 -4.90
CA PRO A 54 -0.27 14.87 -5.59
C PRO A 54 0.89 15.59 -6.29
N ILE A 55 2.08 15.02 -6.15
CA ILE A 55 3.35 15.54 -6.65
C ILE A 55 3.86 14.71 -7.81
N ASN A 56 4.13 15.34 -8.96
CA ASN A 56 4.68 14.71 -10.15
C ASN A 56 6.23 14.64 -10.07
N VAL A 57 6.74 14.07 -8.98
CA VAL A 57 8.18 13.85 -8.80
C VAL A 57 8.37 12.40 -8.36
N ARG A 58 9.34 11.73 -8.96
CA ARG A 58 9.69 10.35 -8.56
C ARG A 58 10.68 10.37 -7.40
N PRO A 59 10.66 9.36 -6.52
CA PRO A 59 11.65 9.23 -5.44
C PRO A 59 13.12 9.25 -5.90
N SER A 60 13.39 8.86 -7.15
CA SER A 60 14.72 8.86 -7.74
C SER A 60 15.23 10.25 -8.17
N GLU A 61 14.36 11.27 -8.19
CA GLU A 61 14.70 12.64 -8.56
C GLU A 61 15.18 13.44 -7.33
N GLU A 62 16.25 12.96 -6.68
CA GLU A 62 16.72 13.49 -5.39
C GLU A 62 17.01 15.00 -5.40
N ASP A 63 17.55 15.54 -6.50
CA ASP A 63 17.85 16.97 -6.63
C ASP A 63 16.57 17.81 -6.60
N VAL A 64 15.50 17.35 -7.26
CA VAL A 64 14.20 18.03 -7.23
C VAL A 64 13.60 17.96 -5.85
N VAL A 65 13.60 16.78 -5.23
CA VAL A 65 13.05 16.58 -3.87
C VAL A 65 13.75 17.47 -2.85
N ARG A 66 15.08 17.61 -2.94
CA ARG A 66 15.88 18.39 -1.98
C ARG A 66 15.69 19.88 -2.12
N ASN A 67 15.55 20.38 -3.35
CA ASN A 67 15.63 21.80 -3.62
C ASN A 67 14.27 22.46 -3.87
N ALA A 68 13.22 21.70 -4.20
CA ALA A 68 11.91 22.27 -4.48
C ALA A 68 11.25 22.84 -3.20
N LYS A 69 10.69 24.05 -3.37
CA LYS A 69 9.89 24.72 -2.35
C LYS A 69 8.57 25.12 -2.93
N LEU A 70 7.50 24.84 -2.21
CA LEU A 70 6.15 25.32 -2.53
C LEU A 70 5.88 26.60 -1.77
N LEU A 71 5.24 27.53 -2.45
CA LEU A 71 4.78 28.79 -1.88
C LEU A 71 3.35 29.05 -2.39
N LEU A 72 2.42 29.30 -1.48
CA LEU A 72 1.13 29.87 -1.79
C LEU A 72 1.04 31.21 -1.06
N ARG A 73 0.92 32.31 -1.81
CA ARG A 73 0.75 33.66 -1.25
C ARG A 73 -0.37 34.38 -1.95
N VAL A 74 -1.51 34.46 -1.30
CA VAL A 74 -2.70 35.11 -1.83
C VAL A 74 -3.10 36.25 -0.90
N PRO A 75 -2.92 37.51 -1.34
CA PRO A 75 -3.32 38.68 -0.54
C PRO A 75 -4.86 38.81 -0.56
N ALA A 76 -5.35 39.61 0.37
CA ALA A 76 -6.76 39.98 0.43
C ALA A 76 -7.23 40.60 -0.90
N THR A 77 -8.40 40.18 -1.37
CA THR A 77 -9.02 40.65 -2.61
C THR A 77 -10.40 41.19 -2.32
N ASP A 78 -10.87 42.08 -3.17
CA ASP A 78 -12.22 42.62 -3.11
C ASP A 78 -13.27 41.71 -3.78
N ASP A 79 -12.82 40.65 -4.44
CA ASP A 79 -13.70 39.67 -5.05
C ASP A 79 -14.57 38.97 -3.99
N PRO A 80 -15.89 38.87 -4.23
CA PRO A 80 -16.80 38.23 -3.29
C PRO A 80 -16.37 36.78 -2.95
N MET A 81 -15.77 36.08 -3.92
CA MET A 81 -15.31 34.73 -3.81
C MET A 81 -14.22 34.43 -4.85
N ARG A 82 -13.04 33.99 -4.38
CA ARG A 82 -11.96 33.52 -5.23
C ARG A 82 -11.71 32.02 -5.00
N LEU A 83 -11.64 31.25 -6.07
CA LEU A 83 -11.28 29.84 -6.03
C LEU A 83 -9.76 29.73 -6.21
N LEU A 84 -9.09 29.09 -5.24
CA LEU A 84 -7.69 28.74 -5.34
C LEU A 84 -7.54 27.31 -5.83
N THR A 85 -6.59 27.13 -6.71
CA THR A 85 -6.27 25.86 -7.35
C THR A 85 -4.77 25.57 -7.21
N THR A 86 -4.32 24.43 -7.74
CA THR A 86 -2.89 24.09 -7.80
C THR A 86 -2.09 25.07 -8.65
N ASP A 87 -2.68 25.80 -9.58
CA ASP A 87 -2.01 26.81 -10.40
C ASP A 87 -1.70 28.12 -9.62
N ASP A 88 -2.33 28.33 -8.46
CA ASP A 88 -2.02 29.47 -7.57
C ASP A 88 -0.75 29.26 -6.73
N PHE A 89 -0.24 28.00 -6.69
CA PHE A 89 1.00 27.68 -6.01
C PHE A 89 2.20 28.00 -6.92
N VAL A 90 3.19 28.67 -6.35
CA VAL A 90 4.50 28.89 -6.98
C VAL A 90 5.44 27.79 -6.48
N VAL A 91 6.05 27.07 -7.42
CA VAL A 91 7.04 26.06 -7.08
C VAL A 91 8.42 26.53 -7.53
N GLU A 92 9.27 26.83 -6.57
CA GLU A 92 10.69 27.14 -6.80
C GLU A 92 11.44 25.82 -7.04
N SER A 93 11.68 25.48 -8.31
CA SER A 93 12.35 24.24 -8.71
C SER A 93 12.95 24.35 -10.12
N THR A 94 13.77 23.39 -10.49
CA THR A 94 14.26 23.20 -11.87
C THR A 94 13.17 22.70 -12.82
N ARG A 95 12.04 22.19 -12.28
CA ARG A 95 10.88 21.72 -13.01
C ARG A 95 9.66 22.60 -12.70
N THR A 96 8.80 22.78 -13.70
CA THR A 96 7.56 23.58 -13.57
C THR A 96 6.29 22.70 -13.45
N ASP A 97 6.39 21.40 -13.72
CA ASP A 97 5.28 20.44 -13.78
C ASP A 97 5.17 19.57 -12.52
N ILE A 98 5.56 20.15 -11.36
CA ILE A 98 5.61 19.41 -10.08
C ILE A 98 4.21 19.13 -9.53
N LEU A 99 3.27 20.09 -9.65
CA LEU A 99 1.89 19.88 -9.23
C LEU A 99 1.08 19.28 -10.40
N LEU A 100 0.44 18.15 -10.13
CA LEU A 100 -0.38 17.48 -11.13
C LEU A 100 -1.68 18.27 -11.40
N LYS A 101 -2.14 18.18 -12.63
CA LYS A 101 -3.52 18.50 -13.01
C LYS A 101 -4.39 17.26 -12.88
N ASP A 102 -5.69 17.46 -12.75
CA ASP A 102 -6.66 16.37 -12.80
C ASP A 102 -6.47 15.58 -14.09
N ALA A 103 -6.32 14.26 -13.99
CA ALA A 103 -6.01 13.41 -15.13
C ALA A 103 -7.15 13.31 -16.15
N ASP A 104 -8.40 13.39 -15.69
CA ASP A 104 -9.58 13.23 -16.52
C ASP A 104 -10.01 14.56 -17.17
N LEU A 105 -9.92 15.65 -16.41
CA LEU A 105 -10.37 16.97 -16.82
C LEU A 105 -9.27 17.86 -17.43
N GLY A 106 -7.99 17.53 -17.16
CA GLY A 106 -6.85 18.36 -17.58
C GLY A 106 -6.79 19.73 -16.88
N THR A 107 -7.62 19.95 -15.86
CA THR A 107 -7.73 21.21 -15.11
C THR A 107 -6.91 21.19 -13.84
N PRO A 108 -6.49 22.37 -13.31
CA PRO A 108 -5.83 22.44 -12.01
C PRO A 108 -6.78 21.97 -10.90
N MET A 109 -6.24 21.30 -9.90
CA MET A 109 -7.04 20.78 -8.79
C MET A 109 -7.46 21.91 -7.87
N PHE A 110 -8.72 21.83 -7.42
CA PHE A 110 -9.28 22.78 -6.46
C PHE A 110 -8.61 22.62 -5.08
N PHE A 111 -8.16 23.75 -4.51
CA PHE A 111 -7.56 23.77 -3.19
C PHE A 111 -8.47 24.42 -2.14
N LEU A 112 -8.84 25.69 -2.30
CA LEU A 112 -9.54 26.47 -1.28
C LEU A 112 -10.45 27.54 -1.91
N LYS A 113 -11.52 27.93 -1.20
CA LYS A 113 -12.32 29.11 -1.50
C LYS A 113 -11.96 30.23 -0.52
N LEU A 114 -11.59 31.38 -1.03
CA LEU A 114 -11.42 32.62 -0.27
C LEU A 114 -12.64 33.51 -0.42
N LYS A 115 -13.08 34.09 0.68
CA LYS A 115 -14.07 35.17 0.70
C LYS A 115 -13.36 36.53 0.59
N LYS A 116 -14.12 37.59 0.32
CA LYS A 116 -13.62 38.93 0.33
C LYS A 116 -12.83 39.26 1.59
N GLY A 117 -11.62 39.77 1.43
CA GLY A 117 -10.74 40.16 2.52
C GLY A 117 -9.96 39.02 3.21
N GLU A 118 -10.20 37.77 2.83
CA GLU A 118 -9.41 36.65 3.37
C GLU A 118 -8.06 36.53 2.66
N THR A 119 -7.04 36.11 3.44
CA THR A 119 -5.65 35.90 3.00
C THR A 119 -5.15 34.53 3.36
N VAL A 120 -4.24 33.98 2.54
CA VAL A 120 -3.51 32.77 2.84
C VAL A 120 -2.06 32.93 2.40
N HIS A 121 -1.14 32.61 3.31
CA HIS A 121 0.28 32.50 3.02
C HIS A 121 0.83 31.25 3.70
N LEU A 122 1.33 30.32 2.91
CA LEU A 122 1.95 29.09 3.40
C LEU A 122 3.15 28.67 2.53
N THR A 123 4.01 27.86 3.11
CA THR A 123 5.15 27.25 2.43
C THR A 123 5.18 25.77 2.71
N GLY A 124 5.85 25.00 1.85
CA GLY A 124 6.07 23.57 2.01
C GLY A 124 7.33 23.10 1.31
N ARG A 125 7.80 21.90 1.66
CA ARG A 125 8.95 21.23 1.04
C ARG A 125 8.55 19.87 0.56
N LEU A 126 9.39 19.27 -0.31
CA LEU A 126 9.20 17.90 -0.77
C LEU A 126 10.05 16.94 0.06
N LYS A 127 9.51 15.72 0.25
CA LYS A 127 10.22 14.63 0.90
C LYS A 127 9.75 13.29 0.34
N VAL A 128 10.65 12.32 0.29
CA VAL A 128 10.27 10.93 0.01
C VAL A 128 9.66 10.32 1.27
N ASN A 129 8.44 9.86 1.16
CA ASN A 129 7.76 9.13 2.21
C ASN A 129 7.55 7.68 1.77
N PRO A 130 8.07 6.68 2.51
CA PRO A 130 7.87 5.28 2.18
C PRO A 130 6.48 4.75 2.52
N MET A 131 5.62 5.56 3.15
CA MET A 131 4.31 5.14 3.66
C MET A 131 3.14 5.91 3.05
N SER A 132 3.36 6.61 1.93
CA SER A 132 2.30 7.40 1.29
C SER A 132 1.41 6.56 0.37
N SER A 133 0.10 6.65 0.55
CA SER A 133 -0.91 6.05 -0.33
C SER A 133 -1.49 7.04 -1.34
N GLN A 134 -0.89 8.22 -1.47
CA GLN A 134 -1.45 9.31 -2.29
C GLN A 134 -1.39 9.07 -3.79
N VAL A 135 -0.59 8.11 -4.26
CA VAL A 135 -0.32 7.93 -5.69
C VAL A 135 -1.07 6.75 -6.31
N CYS A 136 -1.68 5.87 -5.52
CA CYS A 136 -2.41 4.73 -6.08
C CYS A 136 -3.63 4.31 -5.27
N VAL A 137 -4.57 3.70 -5.98
CA VAL A 137 -5.66 2.91 -5.40
C VAL A 137 -5.43 1.46 -5.79
N ALA A 138 -5.48 0.56 -4.82
CA ALA A 138 -5.30 -0.87 -5.05
C ALA A 138 -6.38 -1.67 -4.33
N THR A 139 -7.13 -2.44 -5.10
CA THR A 139 -8.19 -3.33 -4.60
C THR A 139 -8.05 -4.69 -5.24
N TYR A 140 -8.56 -5.72 -4.57
CA TYR A 140 -8.80 -7.02 -5.19
C TYR A 140 -10.12 -7.62 -4.72
N SER A 141 -10.68 -8.47 -5.55
CA SER A 141 -11.82 -9.33 -5.23
C SER A 141 -11.45 -10.79 -5.46
N TYR A 142 -12.17 -11.70 -4.84
CA TYR A 142 -12.08 -13.12 -5.17
C TYR A 142 -12.66 -13.34 -6.57
N HIS A 143 -11.96 -14.10 -7.40
CA HIS A 143 -12.45 -14.42 -8.73
C HIS A 143 -13.72 -15.28 -8.64
N VAL A 144 -14.78 -14.86 -9.35
CA VAL A 144 -16.06 -15.54 -9.34
C VAL A 144 -15.98 -16.80 -10.19
N ASP A 145 -16.36 -17.93 -9.62
CA ASP A 145 -16.59 -19.16 -10.35
C ASP A 145 -18.01 -19.11 -10.97
N GLU A 146 -18.07 -18.87 -12.28
CA GLU A 146 -19.35 -18.68 -12.98
C GLU A 146 -20.21 -19.95 -12.99
N GLU A 147 -19.64 -21.15 -12.94
CA GLU A 147 -20.39 -22.40 -12.86
C GLU A 147 -21.02 -22.55 -11.47
N LYS A 148 -20.25 -22.32 -10.43
CA LYS A 148 -20.73 -22.28 -9.05
C LYS A 148 -21.78 -21.18 -8.87
N ALA A 149 -21.57 -20.00 -9.44
CA ALA A 149 -22.52 -18.89 -9.36
C ALA A 149 -23.87 -19.23 -10.01
N LYS A 150 -23.87 -19.96 -11.13
CA LYS A 150 -25.12 -20.45 -11.73
C LYS A 150 -25.89 -21.38 -10.80
N ILE A 151 -25.21 -22.35 -10.20
CA ILE A 151 -25.81 -23.30 -9.25
C ILE A 151 -26.35 -22.56 -8.02
N ASP A 152 -25.55 -21.66 -7.44
CA ASP A 152 -25.94 -20.90 -6.27
C ASP A 152 -27.10 -19.94 -6.56
N SER A 153 -27.15 -19.38 -7.78
CA SER A 153 -28.24 -18.48 -8.17
C SER A 153 -29.63 -19.17 -8.15
N GLU A 154 -29.69 -20.49 -8.37
CA GLU A 154 -30.94 -21.23 -8.35
C GLU A 154 -31.61 -21.23 -6.97
N ARG A 155 -30.84 -20.99 -5.92
CA ARG A 155 -31.32 -20.92 -4.52
C ARG A 155 -32.02 -19.60 -4.19
N TYR A 156 -31.94 -18.60 -5.08
CA TYR A 156 -32.48 -17.26 -4.88
C TYR A 156 -33.68 -17.03 -5.80
N GLU A 157 -34.80 -16.61 -5.24
CA GLU A 157 -36.01 -16.22 -6.02
C GLU A 157 -35.74 -14.95 -6.83
N ASP A 158 -35.08 -13.95 -6.22
CA ASP A 158 -34.68 -12.71 -6.89
C ASP A 158 -33.27 -12.84 -7.49
N LYS A 159 -33.23 -13.03 -8.81
CA LYS A 159 -31.97 -13.12 -9.57
C LYS A 159 -31.17 -11.80 -9.55
N ARG A 160 -31.83 -10.63 -9.47
CA ARG A 160 -31.14 -9.34 -9.41
C ARG A 160 -30.47 -9.15 -8.04
N LEU A 161 -31.12 -9.60 -6.98
CA LEU A 161 -30.54 -9.58 -5.65
C LEU A 161 -29.28 -10.46 -5.60
N PHE A 162 -29.34 -11.66 -6.21
CA PHE A 162 -28.18 -12.53 -6.31
C PHE A 162 -27.02 -11.85 -7.08
N GLU A 163 -27.26 -11.36 -8.29
CA GLU A 163 -26.22 -10.73 -9.12
C GLU A 163 -25.56 -9.54 -8.43
N ASN A 164 -26.32 -8.71 -7.73
CA ASN A 164 -25.80 -7.47 -7.14
C ASN A 164 -25.08 -7.69 -5.79
N PHE A 165 -25.45 -8.71 -5.00
CA PHE A 165 -24.98 -8.82 -3.63
C PHE A 165 -24.40 -10.20 -3.26
N HIS A 166 -24.80 -11.27 -3.93
CA HIS A 166 -24.44 -12.62 -3.51
C HIS A 166 -23.47 -13.33 -4.46
N LYS A 167 -23.42 -12.94 -5.73
CA LYS A 167 -22.56 -13.56 -6.74
C LYS A 167 -21.08 -13.60 -6.29
N GLN A 168 -20.60 -12.58 -5.61
CA GLN A 168 -19.25 -12.52 -5.06
C GLN A 168 -18.93 -13.63 -4.03
N LEU A 169 -19.95 -14.29 -3.46
CA LEU A 169 -19.79 -15.41 -2.53
C LEU A 169 -19.51 -16.73 -3.26
N SER A 170 -19.82 -16.78 -4.56
CA SER A 170 -19.55 -17.94 -5.43
C SER A 170 -18.16 -17.85 -6.05
N PHE A 171 -17.14 -17.64 -5.22
CA PHE A 171 -15.76 -17.51 -5.69
C PHE A 171 -15.07 -18.87 -5.85
N HIS A 172 -14.02 -18.88 -6.68
CA HIS A 172 -13.17 -20.03 -6.91
C HIS A 172 -12.41 -20.45 -5.63
N VAL A 173 -12.34 -21.76 -5.43
CA VAL A 173 -11.56 -22.36 -4.33
C VAL A 173 -10.73 -23.52 -4.85
N ASN A 174 -9.55 -23.72 -4.30
CA ASN A 174 -8.68 -24.84 -4.61
C ASN A 174 -9.18 -26.15 -3.96
N GLU A 175 -8.48 -27.25 -4.20
CA GLU A 175 -8.78 -28.58 -3.65
C GLU A 175 -8.87 -28.60 -2.10
N LYS A 176 -8.20 -27.65 -1.42
CA LYS A 176 -8.24 -27.49 0.03
C LYS A 176 -9.42 -26.61 0.51
N GLY A 177 -10.30 -26.17 -0.40
CA GLY A 177 -11.43 -25.29 -0.11
C GLY A 177 -11.02 -23.84 0.22
N ARG A 178 -9.82 -23.39 -0.20
CA ARG A 178 -9.31 -22.03 0.05
C ARG A 178 -9.31 -21.23 -1.25
N PRO A 179 -9.62 -19.91 -1.19
CA PRO A 179 -9.53 -19.03 -2.34
C PRO A 179 -8.05 -18.84 -2.74
N ASP A 180 -7.76 -18.96 -4.03
CA ASP A 180 -6.42 -18.84 -4.61
C ASP A 180 -6.38 -18.11 -5.94
N TRP A 181 -7.52 -17.51 -6.35
CA TRP A 181 -7.63 -16.71 -7.56
C TRP A 181 -8.28 -15.36 -7.26
N PHE A 182 -7.59 -14.28 -7.65
CA PHE A 182 -7.96 -12.90 -7.28
C PHE A 182 -7.92 -11.98 -8.50
N ASP A 183 -8.93 -11.12 -8.62
CA ASP A 183 -9.02 -10.06 -9.62
C ASP A 183 -8.54 -8.75 -9.01
N PHE A 184 -7.42 -8.24 -9.49
CA PHE A 184 -6.82 -6.99 -9.04
C PHE A 184 -7.22 -5.81 -9.91
N THR A 185 -7.48 -4.68 -9.27
CA THR A 185 -7.57 -3.36 -9.91
C THR A 185 -6.59 -2.41 -9.21
N VAL A 186 -5.64 -1.89 -10.00
CA VAL A 186 -4.66 -0.89 -9.55
C VAL A 186 -4.79 0.34 -10.41
N GLU A 187 -5.03 1.47 -9.78
CA GLU A 187 -5.14 2.79 -10.43
C GLU A 187 -4.03 3.69 -9.90
N SER A 188 -3.47 4.52 -10.80
CA SER A 188 -2.46 5.51 -10.47
C SER A 188 -3.00 6.90 -10.81
N ILE A 189 -2.62 7.87 -10.00
CA ILE A 189 -2.91 9.28 -10.29
C ILE A 189 -2.01 9.90 -11.38
N GLY A 190 -1.11 9.09 -12.00
CA GLY A 190 -0.29 9.51 -13.13
C GLY A 190 1.19 9.74 -12.84
N VAL A 191 1.62 9.76 -11.58
CA VAL A 191 3.06 9.94 -11.20
C VAL A 191 3.88 8.71 -11.56
N ILE A 192 3.40 7.54 -11.20
CA ILE A 192 4.05 6.25 -11.46
C ILE A 192 3.05 5.35 -12.17
N PRO A 193 3.39 4.74 -13.31
CA PRO A 193 2.51 3.81 -14.00
C PRO A 193 2.09 2.64 -13.10
N PRO A 194 0.85 2.12 -13.18
CA PRO A 194 0.37 1.03 -12.32
C PRO A 194 1.24 -0.22 -12.38
N LYS A 195 1.79 -0.56 -13.54
CA LYS A 195 2.71 -1.70 -13.69
C LYS A 195 3.99 -1.50 -12.89
N GLU A 196 4.59 -0.30 -12.96
CA GLU A 196 5.79 0.02 -12.18
C GLU A 196 5.52 -0.01 -10.66
N LEU A 197 4.32 0.43 -10.22
CA LEU A 197 3.91 0.34 -8.82
C LEU A 197 3.86 -1.12 -8.34
N VAL A 198 3.26 -2.02 -9.13
CA VAL A 198 3.16 -3.45 -8.77
C VAL A 198 4.54 -4.09 -8.76
N VAL A 199 5.37 -3.86 -9.77
CA VAL A 199 6.75 -4.39 -9.82
C VAL A 199 7.57 -3.85 -8.65
N GLY A 200 7.47 -2.54 -8.37
CA GLY A 200 8.16 -1.90 -7.27
C GLY A 200 7.78 -2.48 -5.91
N CYS A 201 6.49 -2.66 -5.64
CA CYS A 201 6.03 -3.23 -4.38
C CYS A 201 6.47 -4.68 -4.17
N LEU A 202 6.47 -5.52 -5.22
CA LEU A 202 6.96 -6.90 -5.16
C LEU A 202 8.47 -6.96 -4.91
N THR A 203 9.24 -6.07 -5.54
CA THR A 203 10.69 -5.94 -5.31
C THR A 203 10.99 -5.49 -3.86
N ILE A 204 10.16 -4.60 -3.31
CA ILE A 204 10.29 -4.17 -1.90
C ILE A 204 9.95 -5.34 -0.97
N LEU A 205 8.90 -6.11 -1.26
CA LEU A 205 8.52 -7.28 -0.45
C LEU A 205 9.63 -8.33 -0.41
N GLU A 206 10.25 -8.64 -1.56
CA GLU A 206 11.40 -9.54 -1.65
C GLU A 206 12.54 -9.05 -0.76
N ARG A 207 12.97 -7.78 -0.89
CA ARG A 207 14.05 -7.22 -0.07
C ARG A 207 13.74 -7.25 1.44
N ARG A 208 12.48 -6.99 1.82
CA ARG A 208 12.05 -7.03 3.22
C ARG A 208 12.08 -8.45 3.77
N ALA A 209 11.64 -9.44 2.98
CA ALA A 209 11.72 -10.86 3.37
C ALA A 209 13.16 -11.30 3.59
N ASP A 210 14.10 -10.90 2.71
CA ASP A 210 15.53 -11.19 2.85
C ASP A 210 16.15 -10.49 4.07
N ALA A 211 15.78 -9.24 4.32
CA ALA A 211 16.26 -8.50 5.49
C ALA A 211 15.73 -9.14 6.80
N TRP A 212 14.45 -9.52 6.81
CA TRP A 212 13.85 -10.23 7.92
C TRP A 212 14.55 -11.57 8.19
N LEU A 213 14.86 -12.34 7.15
CA LEU A 213 15.54 -13.64 7.29
C LEU A 213 16.88 -13.50 8.01
N LYS A 214 17.67 -12.49 7.66
CA LYS A 214 18.95 -12.23 8.32
C LYS A 214 18.78 -11.98 9.82
N ALA A 215 17.86 -11.08 10.17
CA ALA A 215 17.55 -10.77 11.57
C ALA A 215 16.93 -11.97 12.31
N ALA A 216 16.09 -12.75 11.61
CA ALA A 216 15.41 -13.91 12.15
C ALA A 216 16.40 -15.01 12.57
N LYS A 217 17.42 -15.29 11.75
CA LYS A 217 18.45 -16.30 12.05
C LYS A 217 19.26 -16.00 13.31
N GLU A 218 19.48 -14.73 13.60
CA GLU A 218 20.19 -14.30 14.82
C GLU A 218 19.29 -14.39 16.07
N GLY A 219 17.97 -14.37 15.88
CA GLY A 219 16.96 -14.31 16.95
C GLY A 219 16.19 -15.62 17.20
N ILE A 220 16.69 -16.78 16.70
CA ILE A 220 16.01 -18.07 16.92
C ILE A 220 16.18 -18.50 18.37
N VAL A 221 15.06 -18.68 19.06
CA VAL A 221 15.00 -19.18 20.43
C VAL A 221 14.24 -20.50 20.45
N ARG A 222 14.88 -21.54 21.00
CA ARG A 222 14.21 -22.82 21.25
C ARG A 222 13.39 -22.72 22.53
N GLU A 223 12.12 -23.10 22.45
CA GLU A 223 11.22 -23.14 23.60
C GLU A 223 11.35 -24.45 24.40
N SER A 224 10.65 -24.51 25.54
CA SER A 224 10.65 -25.69 26.41
C SER A 224 10.00 -26.93 25.77
N GLU A 225 9.06 -26.70 24.85
CA GLU A 225 8.43 -27.77 24.10
C GLU A 225 9.36 -28.34 23.01
N PRO A 226 9.36 -29.68 22.77
CA PRO A 226 10.17 -30.28 21.73
C PRO A 226 9.91 -29.71 20.34
N ASN A 227 10.98 -29.35 19.63
CA ASN A 227 10.95 -28.84 18.25
C ASN A 227 10.12 -27.56 18.05
N VAL A 228 9.86 -26.83 19.13
CA VAL A 228 9.19 -25.52 19.06
C VAL A 228 10.24 -24.41 19.12
N PHE A 229 10.12 -23.50 18.15
CA PHE A 229 11.01 -22.36 18.00
C PHE A 229 10.20 -21.06 17.94
N ARG A 230 10.80 -20.01 18.47
CA ARG A 230 10.29 -18.65 18.38
C ARG A 230 11.36 -17.74 17.81
N VAL A 231 10.94 -16.87 16.91
CA VAL A 231 11.77 -15.82 16.32
C VAL A 231 11.09 -14.49 16.62
N THR A 232 11.82 -13.56 17.21
CA THR A 232 11.33 -12.21 17.49
C THR A 232 12.13 -11.21 16.65
N THR A 233 11.46 -10.37 15.88
CA THR A 233 12.06 -9.32 15.06
C THR A 233 11.36 -7.99 15.31
N THR A 234 12.05 -6.87 15.09
CA THR A 234 11.55 -5.52 15.40
C THR A 234 11.28 -4.66 14.16
N SER A 235 11.45 -5.22 12.96
CA SER A 235 11.37 -4.46 11.71
C SER A 235 10.11 -4.72 10.89
N GLU A 236 9.36 -5.80 11.20
CA GLU A 236 8.25 -6.27 10.40
C GLU A 236 6.96 -6.38 11.23
N GLY A 237 5.83 -6.56 10.53
CA GLY A 237 4.52 -6.64 11.15
C GLY A 237 3.57 -7.58 10.42
N HIS A 238 2.27 -7.26 10.50
CA HIS A 238 1.20 -8.12 10.00
C HIS A 238 1.31 -8.54 8.52
N THR A 239 1.88 -7.71 7.65
CA THR A 239 1.98 -8.01 6.21
C THR A 239 2.88 -9.22 5.97
N LEU A 240 4.11 -9.15 6.45
CA LEU A 240 5.07 -10.24 6.30
C LEU A 240 4.74 -11.41 7.24
N GLY A 241 4.28 -11.13 8.47
CA GLY A 241 3.93 -12.17 9.44
C GLY A 241 2.84 -13.11 8.95
N ALA A 242 1.75 -12.58 8.39
CA ALA A 242 0.67 -13.39 7.83
C ALA A 242 1.13 -14.22 6.61
N LEU A 243 1.99 -13.64 5.78
CA LEU A 243 2.54 -14.32 4.61
C LEU A 243 3.49 -15.45 5.02
N LEU A 244 4.40 -15.21 5.96
CA LEU A 244 5.28 -16.22 6.52
C LEU A 244 4.49 -17.38 7.14
N GLN A 245 3.47 -17.07 7.94
CA GLN A 245 2.63 -18.09 8.58
C GLN A 245 2.03 -19.04 7.56
N ILE A 246 1.41 -18.54 6.50
CA ILE A 246 0.74 -19.41 5.52
C ILE A 246 1.77 -20.18 4.69
N VAL A 247 2.84 -19.54 4.24
CA VAL A 247 3.87 -20.18 3.42
C VAL A 247 4.56 -21.30 4.21
N MET A 248 5.01 -21.05 5.44
CA MET A 248 5.63 -22.07 6.29
C MET A 248 4.69 -23.25 6.59
N TYR A 249 3.38 -22.97 6.75
CA TYR A 249 2.39 -24.02 6.99
C TYR A 249 2.14 -24.86 5.72
N GLU A 250 1.97 -24.23 4.56
CA GLU A 250 1.65 -24.92 3.30
C GLU A 250 2.83 -25.74 2.74
N MET A 251 4.06 -25.38 3.09
CA MET A 251 5.23 -26.17 2.73
C MET A 251 5.29 -27.55 3.43
N GLY A 252 4.45 -27.79 4.45
CA GLY A 252 4.38 -29.07 5.16
C GLY A 252 5.60 -29.39 6.03
N MET A 253 6.49 -28.42 6.29
CA MET A 253 7.69 -28.59 7.14
C MET A 253 7.38 -28.35 8.62
N CYS A 254 6.24 -27.73 8.91
CA CYS A 254 5.81 -27.39 10.25
C CYS A 254 4.44 -28.01 10.56
N SER A 255 4.29 -28.56 11.76
CA SER A 255 2.98 -29.02 12.26
C SER A 255 2.12 -27.87 12.81
N PHE A 256 2.75 -26.77 13.16
CA PHE A 256 2.12 -25.57 13.70
C PHE A 256 2.94 -24.33 13.32
N VAL A 257 2.26 -23.27 12.93
CA VAL A 257 2.86 -21.94 12.69
C VAL A 257 1.88 -20.87 13.15
N SER A 258 2.37 -19.91 13.92
CA SER A 258 1.63 -18.71 14.29
C SER A 258 2.53 -17.48 14.24
N TYR A 259 1.94 -16.32 14.01
CA TYR A 259 2.62 -15.06 14.25
C TYR A 259 1.76 -14.16 15.15
N ASP A 260 2.40 -13.28 15.87
CA ASP A 260 1.73 -12.23 16.64
C ASP A 260 2.54 -10.93 16.64
N VAL A 261 1.82 -9.82 16.78
CA VAL A 261 2.35 -8.50 17.05
C VAL A 261 1.80 -8.08 18.40
N PRO A 262 2.55 -8.23 19.50
CA PRO A 262 2.03 -8.14 20.86
C PRO A 262 1.41 -6.78 21.20
N HIS A 263 1.91 -5.71 20.58
CA HIS A 263 1.42 -4.36 20.85
C HIS A 263 1.53 -3.47 19.61
N PRO A 264 0.48 -2.72 19.24
CA PRO A 264 0.45 -1.91 18.02
C PRO A 264 1.51 -0.79 17.98
N LEU A 265 1.96 -0.28 19.14
CA LEU A 265 2.99 0.75 19.24
C LEU A 265 4.42 0.19 19.30
N ARG A 266 4.58 -1.12 19.44
CA ARG A 266 5.87 -1.80 19.34
C ARG A 266 5.96 -2.46 17.97
N LYS A 267 7.13 -2.35 17.36
CA LYS A 267 7.39 -3.02 16.07
C LYS A 267 7.88 -4.47 16.25
N ASP A 268 7.51 -5.11 17.37
CA ASP A 268 7.90 -6.47 17.66
C ASP A 268 6.94 -7.43 16.94
N MET A 269 7.48 -8.32 16.16
CA MET A 269 6.77 -9.42 15.53
C MET A 269 7.40 -10.75 15.98
N ASN A 270 6.58 -11.63 16.53
CA ASN A 270 6.97 -12.99 16.87
C ASN A 270 6.46 -13.97 15.82
N VAL A 271 7.27 -14.89 15.40
CA VAL A 271 6.87 -16.07 14.61
C VAL A 271 7.22 -17.30 15.45
N ARG A 272 6.20 -18.11 15.78
CA ARG A 272 6.33 -19.33 16.55
C ARG A 272 5.93 -20.52 15.68
N PHE A 273 6.76 -21.54 15.63
CA PHE A 273 6.49 -22.71 14.81
C PHE A 273 7.06 -23.99 15.44
N ARG A 274 6.44 -25.12 15.10
CA ARG A 274 6.91 -26.45 15.48
C ARG A 274 7.41 -27.17 14.22
N SER A 275 8.70 -27.44 14.18
CA SER A 275 9.32 -28.21 13.12
C SER A 275 8.93 -29.69 13.19
N LEU A 276 8.76 -30.34 12.03
CA LEU A 276 8.59 -31.78 11.93
C LEU A 276 9.95 -32.49 11.93
N GLU A 277 10.82 -32.19 10.95
CA GLU A 277 12.09 -32.89 10.75
C GLU A 277 13.26 -31.94 10.44
N LYS A 278 12.98 -30.74 9.96
CA LYS A 278 13.97 -29.78 9.47
C LYS A 278 14.52 -28.89 10.59
N THR A 279 15.70 -28.34 10.38
CA THR A 279 16.22 -27.30 11.27
C THR A 279 15.44 -26.00 11.12
N PRO A 280 15.38 -25.15 12.15
CA PRO A 280 14.66 -23.88 12.06
C PRO A 280 15.21 -22.98 10.95
N GLU A 281 16.52 -22.96 10.73
CA GLU A 281 17.17 -22.18 9.69
C GLU A 281 16.74 -22.64 8.29
N GLU A 282 16.71 -23.97 8.04
CA GLU A 282 16.24 -24.52 6.75
C GLU A 282 14.78 -24.14 6.46
N ILE A 283 13.93 -24.14 7.49
CA ILE A 283 12.50 -23.76 7.34
C ILE A 283 12.37 -22.28 6.99
N LEU A 284 13.12 -21.40 7.66
CA LEU A 284 13.10 -19.97 7.40
C LEU A 284 13.66 -19.65 6.00
N ASP A 285 14.76 -20.29 5.60
CA ASP A 285 15.34 -20.16 4.25
C ASP A 285 14.34 -20.57 3.17
N ALA A 286 13.70 -21.71 3.33
CA ALA A 286 12.72 -22.22 2.39
C ALA A 286 11.48 -21.31 2.31
N ALA A 287 11.03 -20.77 3.44
CA ALA A 287 9.88 -19.86 3.48
C ALA A 287 10.16 -18.56 2.71
N VAL A 288 11.32 -17.94 2.93
CA VAL A 288 11.70 -16.71 2.22
C VAL A 288 11.99 -17.00 0.75
N ALA A 289 12.62 -18.12 0.42
CA ALA A 289 12.79 -18.54 -0.98
C ALA A 289 11.45 -18.69 -1.70
N LYS A 290 10.42 -19.24 -1.04
CA LYS A 290 9.08 -19.37 -1.61
C LYS A 290 8.40 -18.02 -1.81
N ILE A 291 8.54 -17.09 -0.87
CA ILE A 291 8.03 -15.71 -1.03
C ILE A 291 8.72 -15.02 -2.21
N THR A 292 10.03 -15.15 -2.33
CA THR A 292 10.82 -14.63 -3.46
C THR A 292 10.37 -15.22 -4.80
N GLU A 293 10.12 -16.53 -4.84
CA GLU A 293 9.58 -17.21 -6.03
C GLU A 293 8.22 -16.63 -6.45
N LEU A 294 7.29 -16.45 -5.50
CA LEU A 294 5.98 -15.83 -5.75
C LEU A 294 6.12 -14.41 -6.31
N CYS A 295 6.99 -13.60 -5.72
CA CYS A 295 7.25 -12.23 -6.20
C CYS A 295 7.79 -12.24 -7.63
N ARG A 296 8.83 -13.03 -7.90
CA ARG A 296 9.50 -13.08 -9.21
C ARG A 296 8.61 -13.68 -10.30
N SER A 297 7.86 -14.73 -9.98
CA SER A 297 6.88 -15.32 -10.90
C SER A 297 5.82 -14.29 -11.28
N THR A 298 5.27 -13.56 -10.30
CA THR A 298 4.29 -12.50 -10.57
C THR A 298 4.89 -11.38 -11.42
N ILE A 299 6.13 -10.92 -11.14
CA ILE A 299 6.80 -9.89 -11.93
C ILE A 299 7.00 -10.35 -13.39
N SER A 300 7.36 -11.61 -13.60
CA SER A 300 7.64 -12.13 -14.94
C SER A 300 6.40 -12.29 -15.82
N THR A 301 5.21 -12.36 -15.23
CA THR A 301 3.93 -12.52 -15.93
C THR A 301 3.19 -11.20 -16.17
N LEU A 302 3.59 -10.13 -15.49
CA LEU A 302 3.04 -8.77 -15.65
C LEU A 302 3.60 -8.08 -16.90
#